data_bab5692f05e7a079b27f62780b413219
#
_entry.id   bab5692f05e7a079b27f62780b413219
#
_cell.length_a   1.000
_cell.length_b   1.000
_cell.length_c   1.000
_cell.angle_alpha   90.00
_cell.angle_beta   90.00
_cell.angle_gamma   90.00
#
_symmetry.space_group_name_H-M   'P 1'
#
loop_
_entity.id
_entity.type
_entity.pdbx_description
1 polymer ?
#
loop_
_entity_poly.entity_id
_entity_poly.type
_entity_poly.pdbx_seq_one_letter_code
_entity_poly.pdbx_strand_id
1 'polypeptide(L)'
;MSAASGTSSGPASAAARVPLGSQRAAPVESNPPGDIPDTIAYVPYRNTAGRYGFVHPEGWASVARGGTVTFTDKLNGITAAGMSAAAAPTVASAKQDVARLRSTEPAFELRSVQPTTLPGGTGVLVVFRRNSAPDAVTGRVVRDEVNRYAVYRTGRLVVMDLYGPVGSDNVDPYTKISQSLRLS
;
A
#
# COMPACT_ATOMS: atom_id res chain seq x y z
N MET A 1 -20.19 -14.50 63.10
CA MET A 1 -19.03 -13.75 62.63
C MET A 1 -18.81 -14.10 61.17
N SER A 2 -19.33 -13.26 60.23
CA SER A 2 -19.14 -13.45 58.78
C SER A 2 -18.26 -12.36 58.29
N ALA A 3 -17.12 -12.74 57.73
CA ALA A 3 -16.16 -11.81 57.10
C ALA A 3 -16.54 -11.66 55.62
N ALA A 4 -16.90 -10.45 55.18
CA ALA A 4 -17.14 -10.11 53.79
C ALA A 4 -15.78 -9.73 53.11
N SER A 5 -15.41 -10.55 52.14
CA SER A 5 -14.22 -10.26 51.28
C SER A 5 -14.64 -9.28 50.17
N GLY A 6 -14.24 -8.03 50.27
CA GLY A 6 -14.42 -7.03 49.23
C GLY A 6 -13.36 -7.18 48.15
N THR A 7 -13.80 -7.59 46.94
CA THR A 7 -12.96 -7.58 45.73
C THR A 7 -12.95 -6.16 45.16
N SER A 8 -11.80 -5.45 45.32
CA SER A 8 -11.53 -4.17 44.70
C SER A 8 -11.15 -4.39 43.23
N SER A 9 -12.08 -4.13 42.33
CA SER A 9 -11.77 -4.04 40.89
C SER A 9 -11.26 -2.65 40.58
N GLY A 10 -9.93 -2.52 40.46
CA GLY A 10 -9.31 -1.28 40.00
C GLY A 10 -9.66 -1.02 38.49
N PRO A 11 -9.81 0.24 38.09
CA PRO A 11 -10.10 0.55 36.70
C PRO A 11 -8.90 0.19 35.81
N ALA A 12 -9.15 -0.69 34.83
CA ALA A 12 -8.19 -0.93 33.77
C ALA A 12 -7.92 0.38 33.02
N SER A 13 -6.69 0.90 33.16
CA SER A 13 -6.23 2.08 32.42
C SER A 13 -6.29 1.76 30.92
N ALA A 14 -7.27 2.32 30.21
CA ALA A 14 -7.34 2.26 28.76
C ALA A 14 -6.17 3.08 28.20
N ALA A 15 -5.11 2.42 27.79
CA ALA A 15 -4.00 3.05 27.09
C ALA A 15 -4.56 3.76 25.85
N ALA A 16 -4.45 5.08 25.80
CA ALA A 16 -4.90 5.90 24.67
C ALA A 16 -4.17 5.41 23.40
N ARG A 17 -4.92 4.90 22.42
CA ARG A 17 -4.37 4.48 21.15
C ARG A 17 -3.89 5.70 20.39
N VAL A 18 -2.58 5.80 20.14
CA VAL A 18 -2.00 6.85 19.30
C VAL A 18 -2.55 6.69 17.87
N PRO A 19 -3.07 7.77 17.25
CA PRO A 19 -3.54 7.72 15.85
C PRO A 19 -2.42 7.21 14.92
N LEU A 20 -2.75 6.38 13.92
CA LEU A 20 -1.76 5.74 13.04
C LEU A 20 -0.84 6.76 12.35
N GLY A 21 -1.39 7.86 11.85
CA GLY A 21 -0.62 8.92 11.20
C GLY A 21 0.33 9.70 12.15
N SER A 22 0.11 9.61 13.46
CA SER A 22 0.95 10.24 14.49
C SER A 22 2.04 9.31 15.04
N GLN A 23 2.14 8.10 14.53
CA GLN A 23 3.20 7.18 14.94
C GLN A 23 4.57 7.69 14.50
N ARG A 24 5.60 7.39 15.30
CA ARG A 24 6.98 7.70 14.92
C ARG A 24 7.39 6.89 13.71
N ALA A 25 8.04 7.54 12.73
CA ALA A 25 8.61 6.85 11.58
C ALA A 25 9.69 5.85 12.02
N ALA A 26 9.67 4.64 11.44
CA ALA A 26 10.74 3.69 11.60
C ALA A 26 12.03 4.24 10.97
N PRO A 27 13.22 3.87 11.47
CA PRO A 27 14.48 4.24 10.84
C PRO A 27 14.57 3.75 9.40
N VAL A 28 15.25 4.51 8.54
CA VAL A 28 15.64 4.06 7.20
C VAL A 28 16.86 3.17 7.33
N GLU A 29 16.87 2.02 6.67
CA GLU A 29 17.97 1.07 6.74
C GLU A 29 19.11 1.47 5.79
N SER A 30 20.35 1.16 6.18
CA SER A 30 21.54 1.50 5.41
C SER A 30 21.73 0.64 4.15
N ASN A 31 21.19 -0.58 4.11
CA ASN A 31 21.15 -1.49 2.97
C ASN A 31 19.86 -2.30 3.07
N PRO A 32 18.72 -1.76 2.63
CA PRO A 32 17.46 -2.44 2.77
C PRO A 32 17.45 -3.73 1.93
N PRO A 33 17.10 -4.89 2.51
CA PRO A 33 16.99 -6.15 1.77
C PRO A 33 15.66 -6.18 1.00
N GLY A 34 15.46 -5.22 0.09
CA GLY A 34 14.18 -5.01 -0.59
C GLY A 34 14.32 -4.79 -2.09
N ASP A 35 15.52 -4.94 -2.66
CA ASP A 35 15.71 -4.84 -4.11
C ASP A 35 15.04 -6.04 -4.80
N ILE A 36 14.21 -5.75 -5.79
CA ILE A 36 13.64 -6.76 -6.67
C ILE A 36 14.69 -7.06 -7.74
N PRO A 37 15.17 -8.31 -7.88
CA PRO A 37 16.23 -8.62 -8.83
C PRO A 37 15.86 -8.27 -10.27
N ASP A 38 16.75 -7.63 -11.02
CA ASP A 38 16.54 -7.28 -12.44
C ASP A 38 16.28 -8.51 -13.33
N THR A 39 16.82 -9.65 -12.92
CA THR A 39 16.68 -10.94 -13.64
C THR A 39 15.37 -11.68 -13.34
N ILE A 40 14.52 -11.14 -12.45
CA ILE A 40 13.27 -11.81 -12.09
C ILE A 40 12.33 -11.88 -13.30
N ALA A 41 11.71 -13.05 -13.52
CA ALA A 41 10.67 -13.19 -14.52
C ALA A 41 9.37 -12.47 -14.06
N TYR A 42 8.60 -11.98 -15.03
CA TYR A 42 7.30 -11.39 -14.79
C TYR A 42 6.21 -12.21 -15.45
N VAL A 43 5.16 -12.50 -14.71
CA VAL A 43 4.01 -13.28 -15.18
C VAL A 43 2.75 -12.44 -15.19
N PRO A 44 1.83 -12.63 -16.16
CA PRO A 44 0.61 -11.87 -16.26
C PRO A 44 -0.38 -12.29 -15.18
N TYR A 45 -1.07 -11.29 -14.62
CA TYR A 45 -2.22 -11.47 -13.73
C TYR A 45 -3.45 -10.76 -14.31
N ARG A 46 -4.62 -11.37 -14.14
CA ARG A 46 -5.91 -10.76 -14.50
C ARG A 46 -6.90 -10.92 -13.36
N ASN A 47 -7.51 -9.79 -12.95
CA ASN A 47 -8.64 -9.78 -12.03
C ASN A 47 -9.94 -9.52 -12.81
N THR A 48 -10.75 -10.55 -13.00
CA THR A 48 -12.01 -10.44 -13.75
C THR A 48 -13.05 -9.60 -13.00
N ALA A 49 -13.14 -9.75 -11.68
CA ALA A 49 -14.09 -8.99 -10.86
C ALA A 49 -13.75 -7.50 -10.82
N GLY A 50 -12.46 -7.15 -10.69
CA GLY A 50 -11.96 -5.77 -10.72
C GLY A 50 -11.79 -5.21 -12.13
N ARG A 51 -11.84 -6.06 -13.18
CA ARG A 51 -11.70 -5.70 -14.58
C ARG A 51 -10.37 -4.98 -14.89
N TYR A 52 -9.27 -5.58 -14.46
CA TYR A 52 -7.91 -5.11 -14.73
C TYR A 52 -6.91 -6.27 -14.83
N GLY A 53 -5.75 -5.99 -15.38
CA GLY A 53 -4.62 -6.91 -15.41
C GLY A 53 -3.30 -6.15 -15.46
N PHE A 54 -2.25 -6.80 -15.00
CA PHE A 54 -0.88 -6.31 -15.03
C PHE A 54 0.10 -7.49 -14.93
N VAL A 55 1.41 -7.25 -15.06
CA VAL A 55 2.43 -8.26 -14.79
C VAL A 55 2.99 -8.08 -13.38
N HIS A 56 3.30 -9.17 -12.70
CA HIS A 56 3.95 -9.17 -11.38
C HIS A 56 5.18 -10.09 -11.40
N PRO A 57 6.13 -9.91 -10.48
CA PRO A 57 7.27 -10.81 -10.37
C PRO A 57 6.82 -12.24 -10.08
N GLU A 58 7.44 -13.21 -10.75
CA GLU A 58 7.16 -14.63 -10.55
C GLU A 58 7.53 -15.07 -9.13
N GLY A 59 6.76 -16.01 -8.59
CA GLY A 59 7.01 -16.58 -7.26
C GLY A 59 6.49 -15.76 -6.08
N TRP A 60 5.97 -14.54 -6.29
CA TRP A 60 5.38 -13.78 -5.20
C TRP A 60 4.09 -14.43 -4.68
N ALA A 61 3.96 -14.49 -3.35
CA ALA A 61 2.74 -14.97 -2.73
C ALA A 61 1.57 -14.04 -3.05
N SER A 62 0.38 -14.59 -3.29
CA SER A 62 -0.78 -13.78 -3.66
C SER A 62 -2.03 -14.12 -2.87
N VAL A 63 -2.84 -13.10 -2.58
CA VAL A 63 -4.18 -13.22 -2.01
C VAL A 63 -5.12 -12.35 -2.82
N ALA A 64 -6.17 -12.97 -3.41
CA ALA A 64 -7.19 -12.25 -4.16
C ALA A 64 -8.57 -12.37 -3.47
N ARG A 65 -9.30 -11.24 -3.40
CA ARG A 65 -10.66 -11.19 -2.86
C ARG A 65 -11.50 -10.20 -3.69
N GLY A 66 -12.44 -10.73 -4.48
CA GLY A 66 -13.26 -9.90 -5.37
C GLY A 66 -12.39 -9.09 -6.33
N GLY A 67 -12.62 -7.78 -6.37
CA GLY A 67 -11.86 -6.85 -7.22
C GLY A 67 -10.47 -6.48 -6.70
N THR A 68 -10.01 -7.04 -5.60
CA THR A 68 -8.72 -6.71 -4.97
C THR A 68 -7.76 -7.89 -5.03
N VAL A 69 -6.47 -7.61 -5.22
CA VAL A 69 -5.38 -8.58 -5.09
C VAL A 69 -4.21 -7.94 -4.34
N THR A 70 -3.50 -8.76 -3.58
CA THR A 70 -2.21 -8.40 -2.97
C THR A 70 -1.19 -9.46 -3.35
N PHE A 71 -0.02 -9.02 -3.82
CA PHE A 71 1.18 -9.84 -4.01
C PHE A 71 2.23 -9.39 -3.01
N THR A 72 2.95 -10.32 -2.42
CA THR A 72 4.02 -10.01 -1.45
C THR A 72 5.21 -10.94 -1.62
N ASP A 73 6.39 -10.37 -1.51
CA ASP A 73 7.64 -11.11 -1.33
C ASP A 73 8.55 -10.33 -0.38
N LYS A 74 8.93 -10.96 0.73
CA LYS A 74 9.76 -10.35 1.78
C LYS A 74 9.19 -8.98 2.22
N LEU A 75 9.86 -7.89 1.83
CA LEU A 75 9.52 -6.52 2.22
C LEU A 75 8.80 -5.74 1.10
N ASN A 76 8.63 -6.36 -0.07
CA ASN A 76 7.95 -5.73 -1.21
C ASN A 76 6.52 -6.19 -1.35
N GLY A 77 5.69 -5.33 -1.95
CA GLY A 77 4.34 -5.73 -2.28
C GLY A 77 3.67 -4.91 -3.37
N ILE A 78 2.64 -5.52 -3.93
CA ILE A 78 1.71 -4.92 -4.87
C ILE A 78 0.32 -5.11 -4.30
N THR A 79 -0.44 -4.05 -4.13
CA THR A 79 -1.89 -4.16 -3.87
C THR A 79 -2.62 -3.46 -4.99
N ALA A 80 -3.62 -4.11 -5.59
CA ALA A 80 -4.44 -3.50 -6.63
C ALA A 80 -5.92 -3.75 -6.36
N ALA A 81 -6.75 -2.72 -6.53
CA ALA A 81 -8.19 -2.78 -6.37
C ALA A 81 -8.89 -2.08 -7.54
N GLY A 82 -9.77 -2.81 -8.23
CA GLY A 82 -10.59 -2.29 -9.33
C GLY A 82 -12.02 -1.99 -8.87
N MET A 83 -12.53 -0.82 -9.26
CA MET A 83 -13.87 -0.35 -8.91
C MET A 83 -14.48 0.51 -10.01
N SER A 84 -15.78 0.76 -9.94
CA SER A 84 -16.44 1.74 -10.81
C SER A 84 -16.17 3.15 -10.30
N ALA A 85 -16.00 4.10 -11.22
CA ALA A 85 -15.85 5.51 -10.88
C ALA A 85 -16.50 6.38 -11.98
N ALA A 86 -17.06 7.51 -11.59
CA ALA A 86 -17.74 8.43 -12.51
C ALA A 86 -16.75 9.27 -13.34
N ALA A 87 -15.58 9.55 -12.80
CA ALA A 87 -14.57 10.40 -13.41
C ALA A 87 -13.15 9.99 -13.05
N ALA A 88 -12.18 10.43 -13.84
CA ALA A 88 -10.77 10.28 -13.53
C ALA A 88 -10.38 11.08 -12.29
N PRO A 89 -9.51 10.53 -11.42
CA PRO A 89 -8.94 11.29 -10.31
C PRO A 89 -8.08 12.45 -10.84
N THR A 90 -8.14 13.56 -10.13
CA THR A 90 -7.32 14.75 -10.38
C THR A 90 -6.33 14.96 -9.24
N VAL A 91 -5.31 15.79 -9.46
CA VAL A 91 -4.39 16.19 -8.38
C VAL A 91 -5.15 16.81 -7.20
N ALA A 92 -6.22 17.56 -7.47
CA ALA A 92 -7.05 18.17 -6.42
C ALA A 92 -7.80 17.11 -5.59
N SER A 93 -8.46 16.13 -6.26
CA SER A 93 -9.14 15.04 -5.54
C SER A 93 -8.15 14.14 -4.78
N ALA A 94 -6.98 13.86 -5.36
CA ALA A 94 -5.94 13.08 -4.70
C ALA A 94 -5.40 13.77 -3.44
N LYS A 95 -5.30 15.10 -3.42
CA LYS A 95 -4.93 15.87 -2.21
C LYS A 95 -5.98 15.74 -1.10
N GLN A 96 -7.26 15.60 -1.44
CA GLN A 96 -8.32 15.31 -0.46
C GLN A 96 -8.17 13.87 0.10
N ASP A 97 -7.85 12.89 -0.75
CA ASP A 97 -7.57 11.52 -0.32
C ASP A 97 -6.34 11.43 0.59
N VAL A 98 -5.33 12.28 0.38
CA VAL A 98 -4.15 12.38 1.26
C VAL A 98 -4.55 12.72 2.71
N ALA A 99 -5.58 13.53 2.93
CA ALA A 99 -6.06 13.83 4.28
C ALA A 99 -6.54 12.55 5.00
N ARG A 100 -7.22 11.65 4.27
CA ARG A 100 -7.63 10.34 4.79
C ARG A 100 -6.42 9.44 5.04
N LEU A 101 -5.48 9.38 4.11
CA LEU A 101 -4.26 8.57 4.26
C LEU A 101 -3.46 8.97 5.52
N ARG A 102 -3.41 10.24 5.87
CA ARG A 102 -2.77 10.73 7.11
C ARG A 102 -3.36 10.11 8.38
N SER A 103 -4.62 9.71 8.37
CA SER A 103 -5.27 9.09 9.53
C SER A 103 -5.23 7.56 9.51
N THR A 104 -5.05 6.95 8.34
CA THR A 104 -5.11 5.49 8.16
C THR A 104 -3.77 4.81 7.97
N GLU A 105 -2.76 5.53 7.42
CA GLU A 105 -1.44 4.97 7.17
C GLU A 105 -0.49 5.27 8.35
N PRO A 106 0.20 4.26 8.90
CA PRO A 106 1.09 4.45 10.04
C PRO A 106 2.27 5.36 9.71
N ALA A 107 2.53 6.38 10.51
CA ALA A 107 3.61 7.35 10.32
C ALA A 107 3.64 7.97 8.91
N PHE A 108 2.48 8.35 8.38
CA PHE A 108 2.32 8.86 7.03
C PHE A 108 3.18 10.11 6.75
N GLU A 109 3.89 10.11 5.63
CA GLU A 109 4.68 11.23 5.13
C GLU A 109 4.45 11.37 3.62
N LEU A 110 3.78 12.45 3.19
CA LEU A 110 3.59 12.74 1.76
C LEU A 110 4.90 13.15 1.10
N ARG A 111 5.20 12.59 -0.08
CA ARG A 111 6.36 12.95 -0.90
C ARG A 111 5.94 13.76 -2.13
N SER A 112 5.00 13.25 -2.91
CA SER A 112 4.51 13.96 -4.09
C SER A 112 3.08 13.57 -4.47
N VAL A 113 2.39 14.45 -5.19
CA VAL A 113 1.14 14.19 -5.90
C VAL A 113 1.27 14.77 -7.29
N GLN A 114 1.18 13.94 -8.33
CA GLN A 114 1.36 14.38 -9.71
C GLN A 114 0.41 13.65 -10.66
N PRO A 115 0.03 14.27 -11.80
CA PRO A 115 -0.72 13.56 -12.82
C PRO A 115 0.11 12.43 -13.40
N THR A 116 -0.54 11.36 -13.85
CA THR A 116 0.11 10.25 -14.54
C THR A 116 -0.71 9.77 -15.72
N THR A 117 -0.02 9.25 -16.73
CA THR A 117 -0.63 8.57 -17.87
C THR A 117 0.08 7.24 -18.06
N LEU A 118 -0.67 6.17 -17.96
CA LEU A 118 -0.22 4.80 -18.19
C LEU A 118 -0.98 4.19 -19.37
N PRO A 119 -0.52 3.11 -19.98
CA PRO A 119 -1.28 2.44 -21.04
C PRO A 119 -2.69 2.00 -20.62
N GLY A 120 -2.90 1.78 -19.31
CA GLY A 120 -4.21 1.49 -18.72
C GLY A 120 -5.16 2.67 -18.64
N GLY A 121 -4.68 3.91 -18.72
CA GLY A 121 -5.52 5.11 -18.61
C GLY A 121 -4.77 6.30 -17.99
N THR A 122 -5.52 7.33 -17.66
CA THR A 122 -5.00 8.56 -17.04
C THR A 122 -5.38 8.61 -15.56
N GLY A 123 -4.62 9.35 -14.77
CA GLY A 123 -4.92 9.47 -13.35
C GLY A 123 -3.87 10.22 -12.56
N VAL A 124 -3.61 9.78 -11.36
CA VAL A 124 -2.71 10.44 -10.41
C VAL A 124 -1.76 9.42 -9.79
N LEU A 125 -0.50 9.82 -9.62
CA LEU A 125 0.50 9.13 -8.81
C LEU A 125 0.67 9.91 -7.50
N VAL A 126 0.46 9.24 -6.38
CA VAL A 126 0.75 9.74 -5.03
C VAL A 126 1.91 8.93 -4.48
N VAL A 127 3.03 9.60 -4.20
CA VAL A 127 4.18 8.97 -3.53
C VAL A 127 4.16 9.38 -2.06
N PHE A 128 4.23 8.41 -1.17
CA PHE A 128 4.27 8.66 0.26
C PHE A 128 5.08 7.58 0.98
N ARG A 129 5.46 7.86 2.20
CA ARG A 129 6.11 6.90 3.09
C ARG A 129 5.20 6.55 4.25
N ARG A 130 5.32 5.32 4.70
CA ARG A 130 4.61 4.81 5.88
C ARG A 130 5.47 3.80 6.63
N ASN A 131 5.09 3.47 7.84
CA ASN A 131 5.61 2.26 8.47
C ASN A 131 4.85 1.04 7.91
N SER A 132 5.55 -0.07 7.69
CA SER A 132 4.94 -1.36 7.37
C SER A 132 4.11 -1.87 8.56
N ALA A 133 3.27 -2.88 8.33
CA ALA A 133 2.81 -3.71 9.43
C ALA A 133 4.04 -4.38 10.10
N PRO A 134 3.96 -4.68 11.41
CA PRO A 134 4.98 -5.50 12.05
C PRO A 134 5.09 -6.86 11.37
N ASP A 135 6.31 -7.30 11.09
CA ASP A 135 6.57 -8.65 10.60
C ASP A 135 6.03 -9.68 11.59
N ALA A 136 5.35 -10.71 11.11
CA ALA A 136 4.63 -11.67 11.95
C ALA A 136 5.55 -12.52 12.85
N VAL A 137 6.82 -12.68 12.47
CA VAL A 137 7.79 -13.51 13.19
C VAL A 137 8.69 -12.66 14.07
N THR A 138 9.23 -11.57 13.52
CA THR A 138 10.25 -10.75 14.18
C THR A 138 9.68 -9.53 14.90
N GLY A 139 8.43 -9.14 14.58
CA GLY A 139 7.83 -7.89 15.04
C GLY A 139 8.45 -6.63 14.42
N ARG A 140 9.39 -6.79 13.50
CA ARG A 140 10.12 -5.68 12.88
C ARG A 140 9.19 -4.82 12.01
N VAL A 141 9.31 -3.51 12.16
CA VAL A 141 8.63 -2.51 11.36
C VAL A 141 9.65 -1.85 10.44
N VAL A 142 9.34 -1.78 9.15
CA VAL A 142 10.18 -1.20 8.11
C VAL A 142 9.56 0.11 7.63
N ARG A 143 10.37 1.06 7.22
CA ARG A 143 9.94 2.29 6.57
C ARG A 143 9.74 2.03 5.09
N ASP A 144 8.48 1.98 4.63
CA ASP A 144 8.13 1.77 3.21
C ASP A 144 8.01 3.10 2.47
N GLU A 145 8.39 3.09 1.20
CA GLU A 145 7.93 4.06 0.21
C GLU A 145 6.85 3.40 -0.66
N VAL A 146 5.75 4.10 -0.86
CA VAL A 146 4.58 3.63 -1.59
C VAL A 146 4.35 4.51 -2.81
N ASN A 147 4.30 3.90 -3.98
CA ASN A 147 3.87 4.52 -5.23
C ASN A 147 2.42 4.11 -5.49
N ARG A 148 1.46 4.98 -5.14
CA ARG A 148 0.03 4.76 -5.35
C ARG A 148 -0.41 5.36 -6.67
N TYR A 149 -0.73 4.51 -7.62
CA TYR A 149 -1.34 4.86 -8.90
C TYR A 149 -2.86 4.75 -8.78
N ALA A 150 -3.58 5.84 -9.03
CA ALA A 150 -5.03 5.83 -9.22
C ALA A 150 -5.32 6.10 -10.70
N VAL A 151 -5.62 5.07 -11.47
CA VAL A 151 -5.71 5.10 -12.94
C VAL A 151 -7.13 4.83 -13.38
N TYR A 152 -7.65 5.70 -14.25
CA TYR A 152 -9.02 5.66 -14.72
C TYR A 152 -9.11 5.46 -16.23
N ARG A 153 -10.06 4.65 -16.65
CA ARG A 153 -10.46 4.49 -18.05
C ARG A 153 -11.92 4.07 -18.13
N THR A 154 -12.71 4.81 -18.90
CA THR A 154 -14.07 4.43 -19.30
C THR A 154 -14.93 3.89 -18.15
N GLY A 155 -15.13 4.69 -17.10
CA GLY A 155 -15.97 4.32 -15.95
C GLY A 155 -15.32 3.36 -14.95
N ARG A 156 -14.05 3.02 -15.13
CA ARG A 156 -13.27 2.14 -14.25
C ARG A 156 -12.10 2.87 -13.62
N LEU A 157 -11.89 2.63 -12.35
CA LEU A 157 -10.76 3.10 -11.58
C LEU A 157 -10.02 1.88 -11.01
N VAL A 158 -8.70 1.89 -11.15
CA VAL A 158 -7.84 0.96 -10.43
C VAL A 158 -6.93 1.78 -9.53
N VAL A 159 -6.90 1.44 -8.24
CA VAL A 159 -5.89 1.93 -7.30
C VAL A 159 -4.87 0.83 -7.11
N MET A 160 -3.60 1.10 -7.45
CA MET A 160 -2.50 0.16 -7.35
C MET A 160 -1.37 0.78 -6.52
N ASP A 161 -1.01 0.11 -5.43
CA ASP A 161 0.13 0.44 -4.59
C ASP A 161 1.30 -0.49 -4.91
N LEU A 162 2.44 0.09 -5.24
CA LEU A 162 3.73 -0.61 -5.31
C LEU A 162 4.55 -0.10 -4.13
N TYR A 163 5.00 -1.00 -3.26
CA TYR A 163 5.69 -0.59 -2.04
C TYR A 163 6.87 -1.50 -1.70
N GLY A 164 7.85 -0.92 -1.05
CA GLY A 164 9.04 -1.58 -0.54
C GLY A 164 9.82 -0.66 0.39
N PRO A 165 10.91 -1.15 1.00
CA PRO A 165 11.73 -0.36 1.92
C PRO A 165 12.27 0.90 1.26
N VAL A 166 12.29 2.00 2.02
CA VAL A 166 12.93 3.24 1.58
C VAL A 166 14.41 2.98 1.31
N GLY A 167 14.88 3.34 0.11
CA GLY A 167 16.25 3.14 -0.33
C GLY A 167 16.47 1.90 -1.18
N SER A 168 15.47 1.04 -1.36
CA SER A 168 15.53 -0.05 -2.33
C SER A 168 15.53 0.47 -3.78
N ASP A 169 16.31 -0.14 -4.66
CA ASP A 169 16.34 0.18 -6.08
C ASP A 169 15.26 -0.62 -6.84
N ASN A 170 14.03 -0.13 -6.76
CA ASN A 170 12.87 -0.75 -7.40
C ASN A 170 12.26 0.10 -8.53
N VAL A 171 13.00 1.06 -9.09
CA VAL A 171 12.50 1.98 -10.14
C VAL A 171 12.08 1.20 -11.39
N ASP A 172 12.95 0.35 -11.90
CA ASP A 172 12.69 -0.44 -13.11
C ASP A 172 11.59 -1.48 -12.91
N PRO A 173 11.60 -2.30 -11.84
CA PRO A 173 10.47 -3.15 -11.48
C PRO A 173 9.13 -2.44 -11.41
N TYR A 174 9.06 -1.30 -10.71
CA TYR A 174 7.82 -0.54 -10.57
C TYR A 174 7.36 0.07 -11.90
N THR A 175 8.29 0.53 -12.73
CA THR A 175 7.99 1.00 -14.08
C THR A 175 7.40 -0.14 -14.91
N LYS A 176 8.01 -1.32 -14.92
CA LYS A 176 7.53 -2.48 -15.67
C LYS A 176 6.12 -2.91 -15.24
N ILE A 177 5.87 -2.97 -13.92
CA ILE A 177 4.55 -3.33 -13.38
C ILE A 177 3.52 -2.28 -13.77
N SER A 178 3.76 -0.99 -13.48
CA SER A 178 2.79 0.07 -13.74
C SER A 178 2.50 0.25 -15.23
N GLN A 179 3.49 0.17 -16.10
CA GLN A 179 3.34 0.26 -17.56
C GLN A 179 2.59 -0.94 -18.16
N SER A 180 2.54 -2.06 -17.45
CA SER A 180 1.77 -3.23 -17.86
C SER A 180 0.28 -3.16 -17.51
N LEU A 181 -0.14 -2.20 -16.65
CA LEU A 181 -1.52 -2.07 -16.20
C LEU A 181 -2.48 -1.86 -17.37
N ARG A 182 -3.56 -2.62 -17.40
CA ARG A 182 -4.67 -2.52 -18.37
C ARG A 182 -5.99 -2.58 -17.63
N LEU A 183 -6.92 -1.69 -17.99
CA LEU A 183 -8.30 -1.68 -17.53
C LEU A 183 -9.20 -2.19 -18.66
N SER A 184 -10.22 -3.01 -18.32
CA SER A 184 -11.13 -3.66 -19.29
C SER A 184 -12.60 -3.48 -18.90
#